data_ba1f00006724503b074edce89f4625f4
#
_entry.id   ba1f00006724503b074edce89f4625f4
#
_cell.length_a   1.000
_cell.length_b   1.000
_cell.length_c   1.000
_cell.angle_alpha   90.00
_cell.angle_beta   90.00
_cell.angle_gamma   90.00
#
_symmetry.space_group_name_H-M   'P 1'
#
loop_
_entity.id
_entity.type
_entity.pdbx_description
1 polymer ?
#
loop_
_entity_poly.entity_id
_entity_poly.type
_entity_poly.pdbx_seq_one_letter_code
_entity_poly.pdbx_strand_id
1 'polypeptide(L)'
;LNHFYENIQGWFSYADIYSNAIREATSKAHFVEVGAWKGRSSAYMAVEIINSGKDIKFDVVDTWKGSDEDAHKNDLYVQSDSLYDLFISNLKPVEKYYTPKRMTSIEASKLYEDNSLDFVLLDASHTYEDVKADILAWLPKVKNGAILAGDDYLTVWPGVIHAVQELIPTRTIQGCSWIYRK
;
A
#
# COMPACT_ATOMS: atom_id res chain seq x y z
N LEU A 1 -2.94 20.20 6.76
CA LEU A 1 -2.61 20.28 5.33
C LEU A 1 -3.81 19.84 4.50
N ASN A 2 -4.14 20.58 3.40
CA ASN A 2 -5.18 20.14 2.48
C ASN A 2 -4.69 18.95 1.65
N HIS A 3 -5.61 18.05 1.32
CA HIS A 3 -5.32 16.96 0.40
C HIS A 3 -5.03 17.49 -1.02
N PHE A 4 -4.12 16.82 -1.69
CA PHE A 4 -3.73 17.13 -3.08
C PHE A 4 -3.60 15.85 -3.94
N TYR A 5 -3.92 14.70 -3.38
CA TYR A 5 -3.81 13.40 -4.05
C TYR A 5 -4.63 13.32 -5.34
N GLU A 6 -5.72 14.07 -5.44
CA GLU A 6 -6.57 14.12 -6.63
C GLU A 6 -5.86 14.66 -7.87
N ASN A 7 -4.79 15.46 -7.66
CA ASN A 7 -3.94 15.98 -8.73
C ASN A 7 -2.94 14.95 -9.24
N ILE A 8 -2.78 13.81 -8.55
CA ILE A 8 -1.87 12.74 -8.92
C ILE A 8 -2.64 11.67 -9.70
N GLN A 9 -2.19 11.37 -10.91
CA GLN A 9 -2.81 10.33 -11.74
C GLN A 9 -2.59 8.95 -11.11
N GLY A 10 -3.64 8.12 -11.07
CA GLY A 10 -3.63 6.78 -10.51
C GLY A 10 -5.00 6.39 -9.94
N TRP A 11 -5.05 5.18 -9.42
CA TRP A 11 -6.24 4.60 -8.81
C TRP A 11 -6.11 4.69 -7.29
N PHE A 12 -7.20 4.91 -6.58
CA PHE A 12 -7.22 4.98 -5.12
C PHE A 12 -8.68 4.96 -4.63
N SER A 13 -9.10 3.88 -4.05
CA SER A 13 -10.49 3.65 -3.63
C SER A 13 -10.65 3.42 -2.12
N TYR A 14 -9.56 3.30 -1.37
CA TYR A 14 -9.52 2.86 0.02
C TYR A 14 -9.18 3.98 1.03
N ALA A 15 -9.56 5.22 0.74
CA ALA A 15 -9.33 6.37 1.63
C ALA A 15 -9.86 6.14 3.06
N ASP A 16 -11.04 5.55 3.20
CA ASP A 16 -11.64 5.25 4.50
C ASP A 16 -10.82 4.24 5.31
N ILE A 17 -10.17 3.26 4.64
CA ILE A 17 -9.29 2.28 5.30
C ILE A 17 -8.09 3.01 5.91
N TYR A 18 -7.49 3.93 5.16
CA TYR A 18 -6.37 4.74 5.64
C TYR A 18 -6.75 5.65 6.80
N SER A 19 -7.84 6.39 6.67
CA SER A 19 -8.34 7.26 7.73
C SER A 19 -8.69 6.48 9.00
N ASN A 20 -9.28 5.29 8.85
CA ASN A 20 -9.58 4.41 9.99
C ASN A 20 -8.30 3.88 10.65
N ALA A 21 -7.32 3.43 9.86
CA ALA A 21 -6.03 2.96 10.40
C ALA A 21 -5.33 4.07 11.21
N ILE A 22 -5.32 5.30 10.70
CA ILE A 22 -4.74 6.44 11.41
C ILE A 22 -5.53 6.77 12.69
N ARG A 23 -6.86 6.76 12.63
CA ARG A 23 -7.69 7.02 13.82
C ARG A 23 -7.42 6.03 14.94
N GLU A 24 -7.29 4.73 14.60
CA GLU A 24 -7.02 3.66 15.56
C GLU A 24 -5.55 3.60 16.02
N ALA A 25 -4.63 4.12 15.22
CA ALA A 25 -3.21 4.06 15.52
C ALA A 25 -2.84 4.76 16.82
N THR A 26 -1.94 4.15 17.57
CA THR A 26 -1.23 4.84 18.66
C THR A 26 -0.18 5.80 18.07
N SER A 27 0.28 6.76 18.86
CA SER A 27 1.49 7.51 18.52
C SER A 27 2.67 6.54 18.43
N LYS A 28 3.54 6.71 17.43
CA LYS A 28 4.67 5.82 17.08
C LYS A 28 4.27 4.50 16.39
N ALA A 29 3.12 4.46 15.75
CA ALA A 29 2.75 3.35 14.89
C ALA A 29 3.66 3.27 13.65
N HIS A 30 3.77 2.07 13.06
CA HIS A 30 4.55 1.84 11.85
C HIS A 30 3.64 1.25 10.77
N PHE A 31 3.48 2.00 9.70
CA PHE A 31 2.62 1.68 8.55
C PHE A 31 3.45 1.37 7.31
N VAL A 32 2.98 0.45 6.49
CA VAL A 32 3.60 0.11 5.20
C VAL A 32 2.53 0.06 4.11
N GLU A 33 2.80 0.70 2.98
CA GLU A 33 2.08 0.57 1.72
C GLU A 33 2.96 -0.19 0.74
N VAL A 34 2.42 -1.22 0.11
CA VAL A 34 3.09 -2.03 -0.92
C VAL A 34 2.34 -1.85 -2.23
N GLY A 35 3.01 -1.27 -3.22
CA GLY A 35 2.42 -0.76 -4.45
C GLY A 35 2.00 0.70 -4.29
N ALA A 36 2.72 1.61 -4.94
CA ALA A 36 2.50 3.04 -4.79
C ALA A 36 2.29 3.77 -6.12
N TRP A 37 2.75 3.17 -7.22
CA TRP A 37 2.65 3.77 -8.54
C TRP A 37 3.18 5.21 -8.57
N LYS A 38 2.34 6.18 -8.94
CA LYS A 38 2.68 7.62 -8.97
C LYS A 38 2.49 8.33 -7.63
N GLY A 39 2.04 7.61 -6.57
CA GLY A 39 1.95 8.10 -5.21
C GLY A 39 0.62 8.73 -4.82
N ARG A 40 -0.49 8.45 -5.53
CA ARG A 40 -1.81 9.02 -5.20
C ARG A 40 -2.29 8.61 -3.81
N SER A 41 -2.28 7.34 -3.49
CA SER A 41 -2.63 6.79 -2.18
C SER A 41 -1.63 7.20 -1.09
N SER A 42 -0.33 7.15 -1.41
CA SER A 42 0.72 7.57 -0.49
C SER A 42 0.61 9.05 -0.10
N ALA A 43 0.22 9.93 -1.05
CA ALA A 43 -0.03 11.36 -0.77
C ALA A 43 -1.19 11.54 0.20
N TYR A 44 -2.29 10.77 0.03
CA TYR A 44 -3.41 10.78 0.96
C TYR A 44 -2.97 10.37 2.37
N MET A 45 -2.31 9.21 2.50
CA MET A 45 -1.84 8.70 3.79
C MET A 45 -0.92 9.71 4.49
N ALA A 46 0.05 10.29 3.79
CA ALA A 46 0.97 11.26 4.36
C ALA A 46 0.27 12.53 4.88
N VAL A 47 -0.73 13.04 4.14
CA VAL A 47 -1.54 14.18 4.60
C VAL A 47 -2.37 13.83 5.83
N GLU A 48 -2.97 12.64 5.88
CA GLU A 48 -3.70 12.17 7.04
C GLU A 48 -2.78 12.01 8.28
N ILE A 49 -1.56 11.50 8.10
CA ILE A 49 -0.55 11.44 9.18
C ILE A 49 -0.26 12.84 9.72
N ILE A 50 0.01 13.81 8.83
CA ILE A 50 0.25 15.21 9.21
C ILE A 50 -0.93 15.77 10.01
N ASN A 51 -2.15 15.60 9.50
CA ASN A 51 -3.36 16.17 10.10
C ASN A 51 -3.72 15.51 11.43
N SER A 52 -3.34 14.25 11.64
CA SER A 52 -3.55 13.54 12.90
C SER A 52 -2.67 14.05 14.05
N GLY A 53 -1.54 14.69 13.74
CA GLY A 53 -0.52 15.08 14.72
C GLY A 53 0.20 13.90 15.39
N LYS A 54 -0.01 12.66 14.89
CA LYS A 54 0.63 11.44 15.41
C LYS A 54 2.02 11.25 14.79
N ASP A 55 2.94 10.69 15.58
CA ASP A 55 4.27 10.29 15.11
C ASP A 55 4.20 8.88 14.49
N ILE A 56 3.65 8.79 13.28
CA ILE A 56 3.50 7.54 12.53
C ILE A 56 4.63 7.44 11.50
N LYS A 57 5.42 6.37 11.61
CA LYS A 57 6.36 6.00 10.56
C LYS A 57 5.61 5.37 9.39
N PHE A 58 5.84 5.87 8.18
CA PHE A 58 5.20 5.38 6.97
C PHE A 58 6.24 5.02 5.91
N ASP A 59 6.37 3.75 5.61
CA ASP A 59 7.23 3.23 4.55
C ASP A 59 6.38 2.91 3.30
N VAL A 60 6.88 3.27 2.13
CA VAL A 60 6.23 3.06 0.83
C VAL A 60 7.11 2.18 -0.02
N VAL A 61 6.63 0.99 -0.35
CA VAL A 61 7.38 -0.05 -1.07
C VAL A 61 6.86 -0.15 -2.50
N ASP A 62 7.74 0.01 -3.46
CA ASP A 62 7.45 -0.23 -4.86
C ASP A 62 8.78 -0.47 -5.61
N THR A 63 8.75 -1.16 -6.71
CA THR A 63 9.88 -1.25 -7.64
C THR A 63 10.00 -0.02 -8.51
N TRP A 64 8.87 0.68 -8.73
CA TRP A 64 8.65 1.75 -9.72
C TRP A 64 9.05 1.34 -11.14
N LYS A 65 8.87 0.05 -11.46
CA LYS A 65 9.09 -0.50 -12.81
C LYS A 65 7.79 -0.81 -13.55
N GLY A 66 6.65 -0.58 -12.86
CA GLY A 66 5.34 -1.00 -13.36
C GLY A 66 5.13 -2.50 -13.24
N SER A 67 4.01 -2.99 -13.79
CA SER A 67 3.63 -4.40 -13.87
C SER A 67 3.45 -4.83 -15.33
N ASP A 68 3.07 -6.10 -15.54
CA ASP A 68 2.76 -6.65 -16.87
C ASP A 68 1.43 -6.16 -17.45
N GLU A 69 0.69 -5.32 -16.75
CA GLU A 69 -0.57 -4.75 -17.21
C GLU A 69 -0.38 -3.72 -18.32
N ASP A 70 -1.31 -3.68 -19.26
CA ASP A 70 -1.24 -2.78 -20.42
C ASP A 70 -1.20 -1.30 -20.00
N ALA A 71 -1.92 -0.93 -18.94
CA ALA A 71 -1.91 0.43 -18.39
C ALA A 71 -0.51 0.85 -17.91
N HIS A 72 0.25 -0.08 -17.34
CA HIS A 72 1.61 0.16 -16.89
C HIS A 72 2.62 0.11 -18.03
N LYS A 73 2.55 -0.90 -18.89
CA LYS A 73 3.45 -1.05 -20.06
C LYS A 73 3.41 0.15 -21.01
N ASN A 74 2.22 0.76 -21.16
CA ASN A 74 2.01 1.91 -22.05
C ASN A 74 2.26 3.26 -21.37
N ASP A 75 2.59 3.29 -20.09
CA ASP A 75 2.89 4.53 -19.40
C ASP A 75 4.29 5.04 -19.75
N LEU A 76 4.38 6.31 -20.13
CA LEU A 76 5.64 6.93 -20.58
C LEU A 76 6.71 6.95 -19.49
N TYR A 77 6.33 7.08 -18.22
CA TYR A 77 7.28 7.09 -17.10
C TYR A 77 7.83 5.70 -16.78
N VAL A 78 7.04 4.64 -17.04
CA VAL A 78 7.55 3.25 -17.00
C VAL A 78 8.54 3.01 -18.14
N GLN A 79 8.16 3.39 -19.36
CA GLN A 79 9.01 3.21 -20.54
C GLN A 79 10.34 3.96 -20.47
N SER A 80 10.35 5.11 -19.80
CA SER A 80 11.56 5.95 -19.62
C SER A 80 12.32 5.68 -18.33
N ASP A 81 11.93 4.68 -17.52
CA ASP A 81 12.49 4.39 -16.18
C ASP A 81 12.50 5.62 -15.24
N SER A 82 11.51 6.51 -15.38
CA SER A 82 11.40 7.74 -14.61
C SER A 82 10.19 7.78 -13.64
N LEU A 83 9.51 6.65 -13.46
CA LEU A 83 8.34 6.57 -12.58
C LEU A 83 8.69 6.89 -11.12
N TYR A 84 9.87 6.46 -10.64
CA TYR A 84 10.34 6.78 -9.30
C TYR A 84 10.57 8.29 -9.12
N ASP A 85 11.16 8.96 -10.09
CA ASP A 85 11.40 10.41 -10.02
C ASP A 85 10.08 11.19 -10.03
N LEU A 86 9.10 10.72 -10.80
CA LEU A 86 7.74 11.27 -10.78
C LEU A 86 7.08 11.09 -9.41
N PHE A 87 7.17 9.90 -8.80
CA PHE A 87 6.66 9.63 -7.45
C PHE A 87 7.26 10.61 -6.43
N ILE A 88 8.58 10.75 -6.41
CA ILE A 88 9.28 11.68 -5.51
C ILE A 88 8.83 13.12 -5.75
N SER A 89 8.68 13.53 -7.02
CA SER A 89 8.21 14.87 -7.37
C SER A 89 6.78 15.14 -6.89
N ASN A 90 5.88 14.16 -7.08
CA ASN A 90 4.49 14.26 -6.65
C ASN A 90 4.35 14.38 -5.12
N LEU A 91 5.20 13.69 -4.37
CA LEU A 91 5.15 13.66 -2.91
C LEU A 91 6.06 14.71 -2.25
N LYS A 92 6.68 15.61 -3.03
CA LYS A 92 7.54 16.68 -2.51
C LYS A 92 6.91 17.49 -1.36
N PRO A 93 5.60 17.85 -1.39
CA PRO A 93 4.99 18.60 -0.29
C PRO A 93 4.97 17.86 1.06
N VAL A 94 5.10 16.54 1.04
CA VAL A 94 5.03 15.66 2.23
C VAL A 94 6.29 14.80 2.41
N GLU A 95 7.41 15.17 1.82
CA GLU A 95 8.65 14.39 1.75
C GLU A 95 9.19 13.89 3.11
N LYS A 96 8.85 14.56 4.21
CA LYS A 96 9.30 14.21 5.57
C LYS A 96 8.42 13.15 6.25
N TYR A 97 7.30 12.77 5.64
CA TYR A 97 6.27 11.94 6.28
C TYR A 97 6.14 10.55 5.67
N TYR A 98 7.04 10.19 4.76
CA TYR A 98 7.16 8.83 4.23
C TYR A 98 8.61 8.48 3.95
N THR A 99 8.87 7.18 3.81
CA THR A 99 10.20 6.68 3.42
C THR A 99 10.03 5.72 2.24
N PRO A 100 10.51 6.07 1.04
CA PRO A 100 10.40 5.18 -0.11
C PRO A 100 11.39 4.02 -0.01
N LYS A 101 10.94 2.82 -0.39
CA LYS A 101 11.72 1.58 -0.47
C LYS A 101 11.67 1.07 -1.91
N ARG A 102 12.66 1.43 -2.74
CA ARG A 102 12.74 1.02 -4.15
C ARG A 102 13.23 -0.44 -4.25
N MET A 103 12.34 -1.39 -4.00
CA MET A 103 12.63 -2.82 -4.02
C MET A 103 11.34 -3.63 -4.20
N THR A 104 11.46 -4.93 -4.40
CA THR A 104 10.30 -5.82 -4.47
C THR A 104 9.62 -5.94 -3.11
N SER A 105 8.32 -6.27 -3.13
CA SER A 105 7.53 -6.53 -1.93
C SER A 105 8.19 -7.56 -1.01
N ILE A 106 8.64 -8.67 -1.58
CA ILE A 106 9.26 -9.78 -0.82
C ILE A 106 10.61 -9.39 -0.21
N GLU A 107 11.43 -8.59 -0.91
CA GLU A 107 12.67 -8.07 -0.35
C GLU A 107 12.39 -7.10 0.80
N ALA A 108 11.41 -6.21 0.61
CA ALA A 108 11.03 -5.24 1.62
C ALA A 108 10.50 -5.91 2.90
N SER A 109 9.69 -6.96 2.79
CA SER A 109 9.14 -7.65 3.96
C SER A 109 10.22 -8.18 4.92
N LYS A 110 11.42 -8.50 4.40
CA LYS A 110 12.57 -8.98 5.20
C LYS A 110 13.23 -7.90 6.06
N LEU A 111 12.88 -6.62 5.84
CA LEU A 111 13.39 -5.49 6.62
C LEU A 111 12.65 -5.32 7.95
N TYR A 112 11.57 -6.05 8.16
CA TYR A 112 10.69 -5.92 9.32
C TYR A 112 10.71 -7.19 10.17
N GLU A 113 10.76 -7.00 11.48
CA GLU A 113 10.57 -8.09 12.43
C GLU A 113 9.12 -8.57 12.44
N ASP A 114 8.90 -9.81 12.82
CA ASP A 114 7.55 -10.34 13.00
C ASP A 114 6.83 -9.57 14.12
N ASN A 115 5.51 -9.35 13.96
CA ASN A 115 4.68 -8.58 14.88
C ASN A 115 5.20 -7.15 15.18
N SER A 116 5.75 -6.46 14.17
CA SER A 116 6.30 -5.10 14.32
C SER A 116 5.46 -4.00 13.68
N LEU A 117 4.58 -4.33 12.75
CA LEU A 117 3.80 -3.37 11.96
C LEU A 117 2.38 -3.21 12.49
N ASP A 118 1.90 -1.97 12.52
CA ASP A 118 0.56 -1.62 12.98
C ASP A 118 -0.46 -1.58 11.84
N PHE A 119 0.01 -1.44 10.60
CA PHE A 119 -0.82 -1.44 9.39
C PHE A 119 0.01 -1.81 8.17
N VAL A 120 -0.52 -2.69 7.31
CA VAL A 120 0.05 -2.99 5.99
C VAL A 120 -1.07 -2.98 4.96
N LEU A 121 -0.84 -2.30 3.84
CA LEU A 121 -1.71 -2.36 2.66
C LEU A 121 -0.96 -2.99 1.51
N LEU A 122 -1.59 -3.93 0.81
CA LEU A 122 -1.10 -4.64 -0.37
C LEU A 122 -1.90 -4.21 -1.60
N ASP A 123 -1.26 -3.50 -2.53
CA ASP A 123 -1.85 -3.00 -3.77
C ASP A 123 -0.79 -3.02 -4.90
N ALA A 124 -0.21 -4.19 -5.16
CA ALA A 124 0.93 -4.32 -6.07
C ALA A 124 0.60 -5.14 -7.32
N SER A 125 0.54 -6.45 -7.23
CA SER A 125 0.22 -7.36 -8.34
C SER A 125 -1.17 -7.98 -8.16
N HIS A 126 -1.78 -8.39 -9.28
CA HIS A 126 -3.11 -8.99 -9.28
C HIS A 126 -3.10 -10.49 -9.66
N THR A 127 -1.90 -11.09 -9.85
CA THR A 127 -1.80 -12.53 -10.07
C THR A 127 -1.99 -13.29 -8.76
N TYR A 128 -2.53 -14.50 -8.83
CA TYR A 128 -2.73 -15.33 -7.63
C TYR A 128 -1.41 -15.61 -6.91
N GLU A 129 -0.35 -15.92 -7.66
CA GLU A 129 0.96 -16.27 -7.12
C GLU A 129 1.60 -15.11 -6.36
N ASP A 130 1.54 -13.90 -6.94
CA ASP A 130 2.14 -12.72 -6.33
C ASP A 130 1.36 -12.28 -5.10
N VAL A 131 0.03 -12.19 -5.18
CA VAL A 131 -0.82 -11.82 -4.04
C VAL A 131 -0.67 -12.83 -2.90
N LYS A 132 -0.60 -14.13 -3.22
CA LYS A 132 -0.34 -15.19 -2.24
C LYS A 132 1.02 -15.01 -1.58
N ALA A 133 2.07 -14.75 -2.37
CA ALA A 133 3.41 -14.52 -1.85
C ALA A 133 3.45 -13.28 -0.93
N ASP A 134 2.79 -12.20 -1.33
CA ASP A 134 2.72 -10.97 -0.54
C ASP A 134 2.00 -11.21 0.80
N ILE A 135 0.82 -11.83 0.79
CA ILE A 135 0.09 -12.14 2.03
C ILE A 135 0.96 -13.00 2.96
N LEU A 136 1.60 -14.05 2.46
CA LEU A 136 2.46 -14.93 3.27
C LEU A 136 3.68 -14.20 3.83
N ALA A 137 4.25 -13.24 3.09
CA ALA A 137 5.41 -12.47 3.51
C ALA A 137 5.07 -11.39 4.54
N TRP A 138 3.92 -10.70 4.39
CA TRP A 138 3.57 -9.55 5.21
C TRP A 138 2.70 -9.89 6.42
N LEU A 139 1.85 -10.93 6.35
CA LEU A 139 1.00 -11.32 7.48
C LEU A 139 1.78 -11.59 8.78
N PRO A 140 2.96 -12.27 8.77
CA PRO A 140 3.75 -12.43 9.99
C PRO A 140 4.21 -11.09 10.59
N LYS A 141 4.46 -10.07 9.75
CA LYS A 141 5.00 -8.76 10.15
C LYS A 141 3.98 -7.90 10.88
N VAL A 142 2.69 -8.09 10.59
CA VAL A 142 1.59 -7.36 11.24
C VAL A 142 1.46 -7.81 12.70
N LYS A 143 1.28 -6.87 13.62
CA LYS A 143 1.03 -7.14 15.05
C LYS A 143 -0.31 -7.85 15.26
N ASN A 144 -0.42 -8.61 16.34
CA ASN A 144 -1.72 -9.14 16.77
C ASN A 144 -2.69 -7.98 17.08
N GLY A 145 -3.89 -8.04 16.55
CA GLY A 145 -4.90 -6.98 16.63
C GLY A 145 -4.73 -5.84 15.62
N ALA A 146 -3.62 -5.80 14.86
CA ALA A 146 -3.39 -4.82 13.80
C ALA A 146 -3.98 -5.26 12.44
N ILE A 147 -3.90 -4.40 11.44
CA ILE A 147 -4.60 -4.58 10.17
C ILE A 147 -3.62 -4.93 9.05
N LEU A 148 -3.92 -6.02 8.33
CA LEU A 148 -3.47 -6.29 6.98
C LEU A 148 -4.66 -6.04 6.04
N ALA A 149 -4.48 -5.19 5.04
CA ALA A 149 -5.50 -4.91 4.04
C ALA A 149 -4.92 -4.97 2.63
N GLY A 150 -5.78 -5.02 1.63
CA GLY A 150 -5.37 -4.89 0.24
C GLY A 150 -6.52 -4.46 -0.65
N ASP A 151 -6.20 -4.04 -1.86
CA ASP A 151 -7.19 -3.60 -2.85
C ASP A 151 -7.49 -4.68 -3.90
N ASP A 152 -8.27 -4.32 -4.91
CA ASP A 152 -8.59 -5.12 -6.10
C ASP A 152 -9.27 -6.47 -5.84
N TYR A 153 -10.04 -6.59 -4.75
CA TYR A 153 -10.91 -7.75 -4.52
C TYR A 153 -12.13 -7.68 -5.45
N LEU A 154 -11.88 -7.79 -6.75
CA LEU A 154 -12.86 -7.63 -7.82
C LEU A 154 -12.85 -8.85 -8.76
N THR A 155 -13.99 -9.12 -9.40
CA THR A 155 -14.13 -10.26 -10.34
C THR A 155 -13.21 -10.14 -11.57
N VAL A 156 -12.77 -8.95 -11.91
CA VAL A 156 -11.78 -8.73 -12.98
C VAL A 156 -10.37 -9.19 -12.57
N TRP A 157 -10.13 -9.35 -11.28
CA TRP A 157 -8.87 -9.83 -10.70
C TRP A 157 -9.08 -11.14 -9.91
N PRO A 158 -9.41 -12.25 -10.57
CA PRO A 158 -9.71 -13.51 -9.88
C PRO A 158 -8.54 -14.04 -9.05
N GLY A 159 -7.30 -13.69 -9.43
CA GLY A 159 -6.10 -14.04 -8.67
C GLY A 159 -6.11 -13.47 -7.26
N VAL A 160 -6.49 -12.19 -7.11
CA VAL A 160 -6.64 -11.53 -5.80
C VAL A 160 -7.70 -12.25 -4.97
N ILE A 161 -8.89 -12.48 -5.55
CA ILE A 161 -9.98 -13.15 -4.85
C ILE A 161 -9.55 -14.53 -4.35
N HIS A 162 -8.92 -15.34 -5.19
CA HIS A 162 -8.52 -16.70 -4.84
C HIS A 162 -7.46 -16.72 -3.72
N ALA A 163 -6.41 -15.90 -3.84
CA ALA A 163 -5.36 -15.84 -2.82
C ALA A 163 -5.90 -15.38 -1.46
N VAL A 164 -6.74 -14.33 -1.47
CA VAL A 164 -7.35 -13.81 -0.24
C VAL A 164 -8.34 -14.79 0.36
N GLN A 165 -9.13 -15.52 -0.45
CA GLN A 165 -10.06 -16.55 0.06
C GLN A 165 -9.30 -17.70 0.72
N GLU A 166 -8.21 -18.12 0.15
CA GLU A 166 -7.39 -19.22 0.67
C GLU A 166 -6.70 -18.86 1.99
N LEU A 167 -6.09 -17.68 2.06
CA LEU A 167 -5.19 -17.32 3.16
C LEU A 167 -5.84 -16.48 4.25
N ILE A 168 -6.90 -15.75 3.93
CA ILE A 168 -7.59 -14.82 4.83
C ILE A 168 -9.10 -15.14 4.88
N PRO A 169 -9.50 -16.27 5.49
CA PRO A 169 -10.89 -16.73 5.47
C PRO A 169 -11.85 -15.79 6.22
N THR A 170 -11.36 -15.06 7.22
CA THR A 170 -12.16 -14.18 8.11
C THR A 170 -12.04 -12.69 7.74
N ARG A 171 -11.79 -12.39 6.47
CA ARG A 171 -11.72 -11.01 5.97
C ARG A 171 -13.07 -10.29 5.97
N THR A 172 -13.01 -8.97 6.05
CA THR A 172 -14.11 -8.06 5.72
C THR A 172 -13.87 -7.47 4.34
N ILE A 173 -14.90 -7.30 3.53
CA ILE A 173 -14.82 -6.61 2.23
C ILE A 173 -15.48 -5.24 2.37
N GLN A 174 -14.76 -4.21 1.93
CA GLN A 174 -15.22 -2.83 1.88
C GLN A 174 -14.96 -2.25 0.49
N GLY A 175 -16.02 -2.07 -0.30
CA GLY A 175 -15.86 -1.68 -1.72
C GLY A 175 -15.12 -2.77 -2.50
N CYS A 176 -13.99 -2.40 -3.10
CA CYS A 176 -13.09 -3.33 -3.79
C CYS A 176 -11.88 -3.76 -2.94
N SER A 177 -11.85 -3.41 -1.68
CA SER A 177 -10.73 -3.75 -0.79
C SER A 177 -11.12 -4.83 0.21
N TRP A 178 -10.13 -5.61 0.64
CA TRP A 178 -10.25 -6.60 1.71
C TRP A 178 -9.47 -6.17 2.95
N ILE A 179 -9.98 -6.49 4.11
CA ILE A 179 -9.42 -6.10 5.41
C ILE A 179 -9.39 -7.32 6.32
N TYR A 180 -8.25 -7.54 6.95
CA TYR A 180 -8.06 -8.56 7.96
C TYR A 180 -7.46 -7.95 9.23
N ARG A 181 -8.05 -8.24 10.37
CA ARG A 181 -7.48 -7.93 11.67
C ARG A 181 -6.84 -9.20 12.23
N LYS A 182 -5.52 -9.18 12.35
CA LYS A 182 -4.71 -10.33 12.79
C LYS A 182 -4.97 -10.74 14.25
#